data_734947f40c774561f0edf03f62f56a31
#
_entry.id   734947f40c774561f0edf03f62f56a31
#
_cell.length_a   1.000
_cell.length_b   1.000
_cell.length_c   1.000
_cell.angle_alpha   90.00
_cell.angle_beta   90.00
_cell.angle_gamma   90.00
#
_symmetry.space_group_name_H-M   'P 1'
#
loop_
_entity.id
_entity.type
_entity.pdbx_description
1 polymer ?
#
loop_
_entity_poly.entity_id
_entity_poly.type
_entity_poly.pdbx_seq_one_letter_code
_entity_poly.pdbx_strand_id
1 'polypeptide(L)'
;MEPEIGRIYEGTVVKVMDFGAFVQISPGTDGLVHISQLSTRRVTKVTDVVKEGDTLKVKVLEISRDGKIRLSHKAVLEEEQ
;
A
#
# COMPACT_ATOMS: atom_id res chain seq x y z
N MET A 1 1.25 -13.27 -11.23
CA MET A 1 1.84 -11.92 -11.45
C MET A 1 3.01 -11.71 -10.52
N GLU A 2 4.10 -11.21 -11.06
CA GLU A 2 5.25 -10.85 -10.24
C GLU A 2 5.34 -9.33 -10.13
N PRO A 3 5.23 -8.79 -8.93
CA PRO A 3 5.32 -7.34 -8.75
C PRO A 3 6.73 -6.83 -9.05
N GLU A 4 6.80 -5.62 -9.59
CA GLU A 4 8.08 -5.00 -9.95
C GLU A 4 8.29 -3.76 -9.07
N ILE A 5 9.50 -3.65 -8.52
CA ILE A 5 9.88 -2.49 -7.71
C ILE A 5 9.79 -1.22 -8.55
N GLY A 6 9.18 -0.19 -7.99
CA GLY A 6 9.01 1.10 -8.66
C GLY A 6 7.75 1.21 -9.50
N ARG A 7 7.02 0.12 -9.69
CA ARG A 7 5.81 0.12 -10.50
C ARG A 7 4.58 0.43 -9.64
N ILE A 8 3.59 1.05 -10.26
CA ILE A 8 2.33 1.41 -9.60
C ILE A 8 1.25 0.41 -10.00
N TYR A 9 0.51 -0.06 -9.00
CA TYR A 9 -0.61 -0.98 -9.18
C TYR A 9 -1.83 -0.43 -8.48
N GLU A 10 -3.01 -0.74 -9.00
CA GLU A 10 -4.24 -0.49 -8.28
C GLU A 10 -4.56 -1.72 -7.44
N GLY A 11 -4.77 -1.50 -6.16
CA GLY A 11 -5.04 -2.60 -5.24
C GLY A 11 -6.26 -2.35 -4.38
N THR A 12 -6.65 -3.38 -3.64
CA THR A 12 -7.80 -3.35 -2.74
C THR A 12 -7.32 -3.59 -1.32
N VAL A 13 -7.78 -2.75 -0.40
CA VAL A 13 -7.47 -2.91 1.03
C VAL A 13 -8.21 -4.14 1.53
N VAL A 14 -7.46 -5.15 1.97
CA VAL A 14 -8.02 -6.42 2.45
C VAL A 14 -7.99 -6.54 3.97
N LYS A 15 -7.13 -5.76 4.64
CA LYS A 15 -7.03 -5.78 6.09
C LYS A 15 -6.42 -4.48 6.59
N VAL A 16 -6.97 -3.97 7.68
CA VAL A 16 -6.47 -2.74 8.33
C VAL A 16 -5.92 -3.10 9.70
N MET A 17 -4.70 -2.64 9.98
CA MET A 17 -4.01 -2.83 11.24
C MET A 17 -3.60 -1.45 11.79
N ASP A 18 -3.21 -1.40 13.05
CA ASP A 18 -2.78 -0.14 13.68
C ASP A 18 -1.56 0.48 12.98
N PHE A 19 -0.71 -0.35 12.41
CA PHE A 19 0.54 0.09 11.79
C PHE A 19 0.45 0.30 10.27
N GLY A 20 -0.66 -0.03 9.66
CA GLY A 20 -0.83 0.12 8.23
C GLY A 20 -1.96 -0.71 7.68
N ALA A 21 -2.00 -0.84 6.37
CA ALA A 21 -3.05 -1.58 5.67
C ALA A 21 -2.43 -2.59 4.70
N PHE A 22 -3.03 -3.77 4.66
CA PHE A 22 -2.64 -4.77 3.65
C PHE A 22 -3.47 -4.54 2.40
N VAL A 23 -2.80 -4.43 1.28
CA VAL A 23 -3.41 -4.15 -0.02
C VAL A 23 -3.07 -5.29 -0.97
N GLN A 24 -4.12 -5.87 -1.55
CA GLN A 24 -3.96 -6.91 -2.55
C GLN A 24 -3.83 -6.27 -3.92
N ILE A 25 -2.71 -6.50 -4.59
CA ILE A 25 -2.43 -5.93 -5.91
C ILE A 25 -2.72 -6.92 -7.04
N SER A 26 -2.87 -8.19 -6.70
CA SER A 26 -3.35 -9.23 -7.62
C SER A 26 -3.77 -10.43 -6.78
N PRO A 27 -4.53 -11.38 -7.34
CA PRO A 27 -4.93 -12.57 -6.57
C PRO A 27 -3.72 -13.26 -5.96
N GLY A 28 -3.75 -13.42 -4.64
CA GLY A 28 -2.67 -14.08 -3.90
C GLY A 28 -1.45 -13.22 -3.64
N THR A 29 -1.47 -11.95 -4.03
CA THR A 29 -0.32 -11.05 -3.86
C THR A 29 -0.72 -9.83 -3.03
N ASP A 30 -0.35 -9.82 -1.77
CA ASP A 30 -0.66 -8.76 -0.83
C ASP A 30 0.62 -8.05 -0.41
N GLY A 31 0.52 -6.74 -0.19
CA GLY A 31 1.62 -5.97 0.33
C GLY A 31 1.16 -5.06 1.46
N LEU A 32 2.09 -4.54 2.22
CA LEU A 32 1.80 -3.64 3.34
C LEU A 32 2.06 -2.20 2.95
N VAL A 33 1.06 -1.36 3.17
CA VAL A 33 1.22 0.10 3.14
C VAL A 33 1.34 0.53 4.60
N HIS A 34 2.57 0.83 5.04
CA HIS A 34 2.81 1.30 6.40
C HIS A 34 2.06 2.61 6.63
N ILE A 35 1.68 2.88 7.89
CA ILE A 35 0.93 4.09 8.24
C ILE A 35 1.62 5.37 7.73
N SER A 36 2.95 5.40 7.72
CA SER A 36 3.73 6.54 7.21
C SER A 36 3.66 6.68 5.69
N GLN A 37 3.15 5.67 4.98
CA GLN A 37 3.08 5.64 3.52
C GLN A 37 1.64 5.74 3.00
N LEU A 38 0.69 6.06 3.86
CA LEU A 38 -0.72 6.17 3.46
C LEU A 38 -1.08 7.54 2.89
N SER A 39 -0.37 8.58 3.30
CA SER A 39 -0.68 9.93 2.88
C SER A 39 0.58 10.80 2.92
N THR A 40 0.52 11.95 2.24
CA THR A 40 1.59 12.96 2.31
C THR A 40 1.53 13.71 3.62
N ARG A 41 0.41 13.58 4.35
CA ARG A 41 0.24 14.18 5.68
C ARG A 41 0.39 13.10 6.75
N ARG A 42 0.68 13.53 7.97
CA ARG A 42 0.78 12.61 9.10
C ARG A 42 -0.59 11.97 9.35
N VAL A 43 -0.60 10.64 9.41
CA VAL A 43 -1.80 9.85 9.70
C VAL A 43 -1.68 9.33 11.13
N THR A 44 -2.68 9.63 11.95
CA THR A 44 -2.72 9.18 13.35
C THR A 44 -3.36 7.80 13.47
N LYS A 45 -4.43 7.58 12.72
CA LYS A 45 -5.13 6.29 12.68
C LYS A 45 -5.32 5.85 11.24
N VAL A 46 -4.96 4.62 10.96
CA VAL A 46 -5.10 4.05 9.61
C VAL A 46 -6.55 4.11 9.14
N THR A 47 -7.50 3.83 10.04
CA THR A 47 -8.93 3.83 9.73
C THR A 47 -9.49 5.21 9.38
N ASP A 48 -8.76 6.28 9.67
CA ASP A 48 -9.17 7.64 9.27
C ASP A 48 -8.95 7.87 7.77
N VAL A 49 -8.14 7.05 7.13
CA VAL A 49 -7.72 7.24 5.75
C VAL A 49 -8.23 6.16 4.83
N VAL A 50 -8.21 4.91 5.29
CA VAL A 50 -8.60 3.75 4.49
C VAL A 50 -9.43 2.78 5.31
N LYS A 51 -10.20 1.96 4.62
CA LYS A 51 -10.97 0.87 5.23
C LYS A 51 -10.99 -0.32 4.29
N GLU A 52 -11.32 -1.48 4.81
CA GLU A 52 -11.41 -2.70 4.02
C GLU A 52 -12.39 -2.50 2.85
N GLY A 53 -11.96 -2.95 1.67
CA GLY A 53 -12.74 -2.81 0.45
C GLY A 53 -12.38 -1.58 -0.38
N ASP A 54 -11.65 -0.61 0.19
CA ASP A 54 -11.22 0.56 -0.57
C ASP A 54 -10.22 0.14 -1.64
N THR A 55 -10.28 0.81 -2.80
CA THR A 55 -9.26 0.67 -3.84
C THR A 55 -8.35 1.87 -3.79
N LEU A 56 -7.05 1.63 -3.95
CA LEU A 56 -6.08 2.72 -4.06
C LEU A 56 -4.89 2.30 -4.92
N LYS A 57 -4.24 3.29 -5.49
CA LYS A 57 -3.02 3.08 -6.25
C LYS A 57 -1.85 3.05 -5.30
N VAL A 58 -0.98 2.06 -5.47
CA VAL A 58 0.20 1.88 -4.62
C VAL A 58 1.42 1.61 -5.47
N LYS A 59 2.55 2.09 -5.01
CA LYS A 59 3.83 1.87 -5.67
C LYS A 59 4.63 0.84 -4.88
N VAL A 60 5.25 -0.10 -5.56
CA VAL A 60 6.10 -1.11 -4.92
C VAL A 60 7.43 -0.47 -4.55
N LEU A 61 7.72 -0.38 -3.26
CA LEU A 61 8.97 0.18 -2.76
C LEU A 61 10.05 -0.86 -2.62
N GLU A 62 9.68 -2.05 -2.13
CA GLU A 62 10.64 -3.08 -1.78
C GLU A 62 9.98 -4.44 -1.76
N ILE A 63 10.73 -5.47 -2.13
CA ILE A 63 10.31 -6.86 -2.02
C ILE A 63 11.43 -7.58 -1.27
N SER A 64 11.13 -8.08 -0.07
CA SER A 64 12.12 -8.76 0.74
C SER A 64 12.33 -10.20 0.27
N ARG A 65 13.39 -10.83 0.78
CA ARG A 65 13.74 -12.21 0.42
C ARG A 65 12.65 -13.21 0.78
N ASP A 66 11.91 -12.94 1.85
CA ASP A 66 10.82 -13.82 2.29
C ASP A 66 9.50 -13.51 1.58
N GLY A 67 9.53 -12.66 0.56
CA GLY A 67 8.37 -12.35 -0.25
C GLY A 67 7.46 -11.27 0.29
N LYS A 68 7.87 -10.56 1.33
CA LYS A 68 7.09 -9.44 1.84
C LYS A 68 7.23 -8.23 0.93
N ILE A 69 6.11 -7.62 0.60
CA ILE A 69 6.05 -6.50 -0.33
C ILE A 69 5.70 -5.23 0.46
N ARG A 70 6.53 -4.20 0.30
CA ARG A 70 6.26 -2.88 0.88
C ARG A 70 5.71 -1.98 -0.19
N LEU A 71 4.57 -1.38 0.10
CA LEU A 71 3.85 -0.52 -0.84
C LEU A 71 3.73 0.90 -0.28
N SER A 72 3.54 1.86 -1.18
CA SER A 72 3.35 3.25 -0.79
C SER A 72 2.27 3.92 -1.61
N HIS A 73 1.24 4.42 -0.94
CA HIS A 73 0.25 5.28 -1.57
C HIS A 73 0.79 6.72 -1.60
N LYS A 74 1.57 7.10 -0.58
CA LYS A 74 2.21 8.42 -0.51
C LYS A 74 3.06 8.70 -1.74
N ALA A 75 3.85 7.71 -2.19
CA ALA A 75 4.69 7.86 -3.37
C ALA A 75 3.87 8.16 -4.62
N VAL A 76 2.70 7.52 -4.75
CA VAL A 76 1.79 7.78 -5.87
C VAL A 76 1.26 9.21 -5.81
N LEU A 77 0.83 9.65 -4.62
CA LEU A 77 0.33 11.01 -4.43
C LEU A 77 1.40 12.06 -4.77
N GLU A 78 2.64 11.81 -4.40
CA GLU A 78 3.76 12.70 -4.69
C GLU A 78 4.06 12.78 -6.17
N GLU A 79 3.92 11.67 -6.90
CA GLU A 79 4.16 11.65 -8.34
C GLU A 79 3.04 12.30 -9.13
N GLU A 80 1.85 12.41 -8.55
CA GLU A 80 0.69 13.02 -9.21
C GLU A 80 0.61 14.54 -9.01
N GLN A 81 1.52 15.08 -8.23
CA GLN A 81 1.55 16.53 -7.97
C GLN A 81 2.29 17.28 -9.09
#